data_87b2ee148e2a196e050ae9eccf290e10
#
_entry.id   87b2ee148e2a196e050ae9eccf290e10
#
_cell.length_a   1.000
_cell.length_b   1.000
_cell.length_c   1.000
_cell.angle_alpha   90.00
_cell.angle_beta   90.00
_cell.angle_gamma   90.00
#
_symmetry.space_group_name_H-M   'P 1'
#
loop_
_entity.id
_entity.type
_entity.pdbx_description
1 polymer ?
#
loop_
_entity_poly.entity_id
_entity_poly.type
_entity_poly.pdbx_seq_one_letter_code
_entity_poly.pdbx_strand_id
1 'polypeptide(L)'
;MRDSPLTTSVKLRCLHVGRDWPNWPRPGFPPSRCDIAIKRLSTLAPPPPPHLLSNCQHRNPSTSYSNTSGKPFVSTHSRSFSHIPEMNDLLPKNDVPKVGVNDAIAALPTYKSLSSFVKTDGTTDKKALENTVDEFKDLAKKSESQIEDFLWDTYNAIFAVAKQTPPEKQTPLVDFLQRLRETTVTASDGQPLKLNNQVVWKDLPTFGWVARDLWNFDTTDTSASAEEKASWTNLSAFAAQLTARADLTNSQDPFDFSLYALWALRDAFEVDSAAASAETHDIATRLAYQWLKDAPVAIHDLSVKGRDFDGKSGKPGSKFADRDWRGMNEARYGVWADSITSISETASDEKQRALAKEAAAKMKTK
;
A
#
# COMPACT_ATOMS: atom_id res chain seq x y z
N MET A 1 35.89 -37.03 10.39
CA MET A 1 34.44 -36.87 10.66
C MET A 1 34.20 -35.40 10.90
N ARG A 2 33.64 -34.72 9.93
CA ARG A 2 33.28 -33.29 9.99
C ARG A 2 31.85 -33.19 9.57
N ASP A 3 31.00 -32.86 10.53
CA ASP A 3 29.55 -32.63 10.31
C ASP A 3 29.33 -31.26 9.71
N SER A 4 28.67 -31.23 8.57
CA SER A 4 28.21 -30.00 7.91
C SER A 4 26.80 -29.66 8.40
N PRO A 5 26.48 -28.39 8.68
CA PRO A 5 25.12 -28.02 9.09
C PRO A 5 24.17 -27.98 7.91
N LEU A 6 22.99 -28.56 8.11
CA LEU A 6 21.84 -28.59 7.22
C LEU A 6 21.28 -27.18 7.02
N THR A 7 21.31 -26.70 5.79
CA THR A 7 20.66 -25.46 5.36
C THR A 7 19.14 -25.71 5.24
N THR A 8 18.37 -25.21 6.18
CA THR A 8 16.91 -25.25 6.12
C THR A 8 16.41 -24.18 5.16
N SER A 9 16.02 -24.58 3.97
CA SER A 9 15.43 -23.72 2.95
C SER A 9 13.98 -23.38 3.35
N VAL A 10 13.73 -22.13 3.71
CA VAL A 10 12.38 -21.62 3.99
C VAL A 10 11.67 -21.40 2.65
N LYS A 11 10.64 -22.21 2.39
CA LYS A 11 9.75 -22.02 1.23
C LYS A 11 8.83 -20.83 1.48
N LEU A 12 9.10 -19.69 0.83
CA LEU A 12 8.12 -18.62 0.67
C LEU A 12 6.97 -19.13 -0.22
N ARG A 13 5.79 -19.28 0.35
CA ARG A 13 4.56 -19.48 -0.44
C ARG A 13 4.10 -18.11 -0.95
N CYS A 14 4.37 -17.81 -2.22
CA CYS A 14 3.64 -16.77 -2.94
C CYS A 14 2.23 -17.29 -3.21
N LEU A 15 1.23 -16.84 -2.46
CA LEU A 15 -0.18 -17.07 -2.76
C LEU A 15 -0.53 -16.23 -4.00
N HIS A 16 -0.61 -16.88 -5.17
CA HIS A 16 -1.15 -16.30 -6.38
C HIS A 16 -2.67 -16.23 -6.23
N VAL A 17 -3.19 -15.10 -5.80
CA VAL A 17 -4.60 -14.75 -6.03
C VAL A 17 -4.67 -14.21 -7.45
N GLY A 18 -5.29 -14.99 -8.33
CA GLY A 18 -5.45 -14.64 -9.75
C GLY A 18 -6.37 -13.45 -9.94
N ARG A 19 -5.80 -12.26 -9.94
CA ARG A 19 -6.38 -11.07 -10.55
C ARG A 19 -5.62 -10.79 -11.83
N ASP A 20 -6.35 -10.61 -12.95
CA ASP A 20 -5.80 -10.13 -14.21
C ASP A 20 -5.24 -8.71 -14.04
N TRP A 21 -4.01 -8.62 -13.61
CA TRP A 21 -3.28 -7.37 -13.55
C TRP A 21 -2.87 -6.96 -14.97
N PRO A 22 -3.09 -5.71 -15.38
CA PRO A 22 -2.64 -5.25 -16.67
C PRO A 22 -1.12 -5.44 -16.81
N ASN A 23 -0.70 -6.07 -17.91
CA ASN A 23 0.69 -6.14 -18.30
C ASN A 23 1.21 -4.71 -18.52
N TRP A 24 2.00 -4.20 -17.56
CA TRP A 24 2.76 -3.00 -17.76
C TRP A 24 3.81 -3.29 -18.85
N PRO A 25 3.93 -2.44 -19.89
CA PRO A 25 4.98 -2.63 -20.88
C PRO A 25 6.33 -2.54 -20.16
N ARG A 26 7.08 -3.63 -20.19
CA ARG A 26 8.45 -3.71 -19.67
C ARG A 26 9.39 -3.17 -20.74
N PRO A 27 9.99 -1.99 -20.60
CA PRO A 27 11.10 -1.64 -21.47
C PRO A 27 12.32 -2.44 -21.00
N GLY A 28 12.64 -3.55 -21.72
CA GLY A 28 13.96 -4.17 -21.72
C GLY A 28 14.53 -4.78 -20.42
N PHE A 29 13.71 -5.11 -19.40
CA PHE A 29 14.20 -5.54 -18.09
C PHE A 29 14.14 -7.06 -17.85
N PRO A 30 15.09 -7.63 -17.08
CA PRO A 30 15.10 -9.06 -16.74
C PRO A 30 13.87 -9.43 -15.87
N PRO A 31 13.42 -10.70 -15.92
CA PRO A 31 12.30 -11.19 -15.13
C PRO A 31 12.56 -11.05 -13.63
N SER A 32 11.50 -10.82 -12.83
CA SER A 32 11.60 -10.72 -11.38
C SER A 32 12.24 -11.98 -10.77
N ARG A 33 12.85 -11.87 -9.58
CA ARG A 33 13.44 -13.04 -8.87
C ARG A 33 12.42 -14.17 -8.68
N CYS A 34 11.12 -13.88 -8.53
CA CYS A 34 10.07 -14.89 -8.53
C CYS A 34 9.96 -15.62 -9.87
N ASP A 35 10.04 -14.93 -11.01
CA ASP A 35 9.99 -15.57 -12.34
C ASP A 35 11.20 -16.46 -12.60
N ILE A 36 12.39 -16.09 -12.10
CA ILE A 36 13.62 -16.88 -12.21
C ILE A 36 13.54 -18.14 -11.34
N ALA A 37 12.99 -18.04 -10.12
CA ALA A 37 12.80 -19.19 -9.23
C ALA A 37 11.79 -20.20 -9.82
N ILE A 38 10.69 -19.72 -10.42
CA ILE A 38 9.69 -20.57 -11.07
C ILE A 38 10.26 -21.27 -12.31
N LYS A 39 11.04 -20.57 -13.15
CA LYS A 39 11.68 -21.20 -14.31
C LYS A 39 12.72 -22.26 -13.94
N ARG A 40 13.47 -22.07 -12.85
CA ARG A 40 14.44 -23.09 -12.37
C ARG A 40 13.78 -24.33 -11.76
N LEU A 41 12.54 -24.21 -11.25
CA LEU A 41 11.79 -25.34 -10.70
C LEU A 41 11.06 -26.15 -11.78
N SER A 42 10.67 -25.54 -12.91
CA SER A 42 9.99 -26.22 -14.01
C SER A 42 10.92 -27.08 -14.91
N THR A 43 12.22 -26.89 -14.84
CA THR A 43 13.21 -27.68 -15.60
C THR A 43 13.72 -28.92 -14.87
N LEU A 44 13.28 -29.19 -13.63
CA LEU A 44 13.76 -30.32 -12.79
C LEU A 44 12.70 -31.39 -12.50
N ALA A 45 11.48 -31.30 -13.06
CA ALA A 45 10.45 -32.31 -12.86
C ALA A 45 10.23 -33.13 -14.15
N PRO A 46 10.32 -34.47 -14.14
CA PRO A 46 9.92 -35.31 -15.25
C PRO A 46 8.39 -35.26 -15.43
N PRO A 47 7.85 -35.41 -16.67
CA PRO A 47 6.41 -35.37 -16.92
C PRO A 47 5.70 -36.54 -16.23
N PRO A 48 4.49 -36.35 -15.68
CA PRO A 48 3.70 -37.46 -15.16
C PRO A 48 3.17 -38.35 -16.25
N PRO A 49 2.99 -39.67 -16.01
CA PRO A 49 2.48 -40.60 -16.99
C PRO A 49 0.99 -40.35 -17.30
N PRO A 50 0.54 -40.61 -18.57
CA PRO A 50 -0.85 -40.45 -18.93
C PRO A 50 -1.62 -41.66 -18.42
N HIS A 51 -2.62 -41.47 -17.56
CA HIS A 51 -3.84 -42.29 -17.36
C HIS A 51 -4.41 -42.00 -15.96
N LEU A 52 -5.61 -41.45 -16.00
CA LEU A 52 -6.78 -41.73 -15.17
C LEU A 52 -7.68 -40.49 -15.12
N LEU A 53 -8.49 -40.36 -16.17
CA LEU A 53 -9.75 -39.61 -16.10
C LEU A 53 -10.85 -40.64 -15.82
N SER A 54 -11.48 -40.57 -14.68
CA SER A 54 -12.77 -41.23 -14.46
C SER A 54 -13.60 -40.43 -13.48
N ASN A 55 -14.70 -39.91 -13.99
CA ASN A 55 -16.03 -39.69 -13.44
C ASN A 55 -16.20 -39.35 -11.98
N CYS A 56 -16.73 -38.14 -11.72
CA CYS A 56 -17.73 -37.96 -10.65
C CYS A 56 -18.88 -37.08 -11.12
N GLN A 57 -20.05 -37.74 -11.23
CA GLN A 57 -21.34 -37.16 -11.60
C GLN A 57 -22.00 -36.41 -10.43
N HIS A 58 -22.82 -35.47 -10.80
CA HIS A 58 -23.81 -34.71 -10.03
C HIS A 58 -24.55 -35.49 -8.95
N ARG A 59 -24.75 -34.85 -7.80
CA ARG A 59 -25.95 -35.00 -6.97
C ARG A 59 -26.29 -33.71 -6.24
N ASN A 60 -27.41 -33.11 -6.62
CA ASN A 60 -28.18 -32.19 -5.77
C ASN A 60 -28.99 -33.00 -4.75
N PRO A 61 -29.22 -32.44 -3.56
CA PRO A 61 -30.53 -32.57 -2.97
C PRO A 61 -31.13 -31.24 -2.49
N SER A 62 -32.31 -30.99 -2.99
CA SER A 62 -33.33 -30.08 -2.45
C SER A 62 -33.89 -30.61 -1.11
N THR A 63 -33.98 -29.76 -0.09
CA THR A 63 -34.93 -29.98 1.00
C THR A 63 -35.47 -28.66 1.53
N SER A 64 -36.77 -28.52 1.41
CA SER A 64 -37.67 -27.54 2.00
C SER A 64 -37.92 -27.88 3.48
N TYR A 65 -38.10 -26.88 4.36
CA TYR A 65 -39.00 -26.87 5.57
C TYR A 65 -39.04 -25.48 6.12
N SER A 66 -40.17 -24.86 6.12
CA SER A 66 -41.38 -24.70 6.94
C SER A 66 -41.18 -23.73 8.11
N ASN A 67 -42.08 -22.71 8.06
CA ASN A 67 -42.41 -21.67 9.03
C ASN A 67 -42.72 -22.21 10.43
N THR A 68 -42.24 -21.50 11.47
CA THR A 68 -43.00 -21.37 12.72
C THR A 68 -42.85 -19.98 13.33
N SER A 69 -43.98 -19.42 13.65
CA SER A 69 -44.26 -18.13 14.29
C SER A 69 -43.88 -18.13 15.78
N GLY A 70 -43.30 -17.05 16.29
CA GLY A 70 -43.16 -16.80 17.73
C GLY A 70 -43.08 -15.32 18.06
N LYS A 71 -43.96 -14.91 18.95
CA LYS A 71 -44.38 -13.56 19.40
C LYS A 71 -43.27 -12.75 20.08
N PRO A 72 -43.44 -11.40 20.21
CA PRO A 72 -42.42 -10.49 20.68
C PRO A 72 -42.33 -10.43 22.21
N PHE A 73 -41.11 -10.29 22.74
CA PHE A 73 -40.85 -9.97 24.13
C PHE A 73 -40.32 -8.53 24.24
N VAL A 74 -41.14 -7.65 24.84
CA VAL A 74 -40.79 -6.26 25.17
C VAL A 74 -40.00 -6.27 26.49
N SER A 75 -38.78 -5.79 26.52
CA SER A 75 -38.12 -5.45 27.76
C SER A 75 -37.47 -4.08 27.63
N THR A 76 -38.08 -3.10 28.31
CA THR A 76 -37.58 -1.76 28.55
C THR A 76 -36.48 -1.79 29.61
N HIS A 77 -35.24 -1.49 29.24
CA HIS A 77 -34.21 -1.05 30.19
C HIS A 77 -33.57 0.24 29.68
N SER A 78 -33.96 1.33 30.31
CA SER A 78 -33.33 2.64 30.28
C SER A 78 -31.93 2.51 30.88
N ARG A 79 -30.86 2.74 30.10
CA ARG A 79 -29.52 2.97 30.60
C ARG A 79 -29.09 4.39 30.29
N SER A 80 -28.76 5.09 31.39
CA SER A 80 -28.20 6.41 31.50
C SER A 80 -26.94 6.55 30.63
N PHE A 81 -26.97 7.51 29.69
CA PHE A 81 -25.78 7.95 28.95
C PHE A 81 -25.02 9.00 29.78
N SER A 82 -23.90 8.61 30.32
CA SER A 82 -22.91 9.55 30.84
C SER A 82 -21.51 8.96 30.55
N HIS A 83 -20.93 9.38 29.48
CA HIS A 83 -19.50 9.61 29.21
C HIS A 83 -19.29 9.66 27.69
N ILE A 84 -19.05 10.85 27.17
CA ILE A 84 -18.54 11.03 25.82
C ILE A 84 -17.03 10.91 25.97
N PRO A 85 -16.36 9.90 25.38
CA PRO A 85 -14.90 9.80 25.41
C PRO A 85 -14.31 10.95 24.58
N GLU A 86 -13.28 11.60 25.11
CA GLU A 86 -12.51 12.60 24.38
C GLU A 86 -11.91 12.01 23.09
N MET A 87 -11.79 12.85 22.06
CA MET A 87 -11.38 12.46 20.69
C MET A 87 -10.00 11.76 20.65
N ASN A 88 -9.15 11.92 21.68
CA ASN A 88 -7.88 11.23 21.83
C ASN A 88 -7.99 9.74 22.23
N ASP A 89 -9.16 9.27 22.69
CA ASP A 89 -9.39 7.85 23.00
C ASP A 89 -9.83 7.04 21.76
N LEU A 90 -10.05 7.69 20.64
CA LEU A 90 -10.48 7.08 19.38
C LEU A 90 -9.32 6.75 18.42
N LEU A 91 -8.14 7.29 18.67
CA LEU A 91 -6.91 6.83 18.00
C LEU A 91 -6.42 5.57 18.71
N PRO A 92 -5.95 4.54 18.00
CA PRO A 92 -5.38 3.38 18.66
C PRO A 92 -4.23 3.87 19.53
N LYS A 93 -4.41 3.72 20.86
CA LYS A 93 -3.29 3.87 21.81
C LYS A 93 -2.17 2.97 21.31
N ASN A 94 -0.94 3.38 21.43
CA ASN A 94 0.33 2.86 20.91
C ASN A 94 0.58 1.33 21.00
N ASP A 95 -0.44 0.52 21.23
CA ASP A 95 -0.43 -0.94 21.38
C ASP A 95 -1.07 -1.69 20.19
N VAL A 96 -1.09 -1.07 18.97
CA VAL A 96 -1.42 -1.86 17.78
C VAL A 96 -0.36 -2.95 17.67
N PRO A 97 -0.73 -4.23 17.74
CA PRO A 97 0.20 -5.33 17.56
C PRO A 97 0.98 -5.09 16.27
N LYS A 98 2.30 -5.13 16.35
CA LYS A 98 3.14 -4.87 15.18
C LYS A 98 3.00 -6.03 14.23
N VAL A 99 2.53 -5.79 13.00
CA VAL A 99 2.69 -6.77 11.93
C VAL A 99 4.16 -7.19 11.93
N GLY A 100 4.40 -8.48 12.15
CA GLY A 100 5.76 -9.00 12.27
C GLY A 100 6.56 -8.65 11.02
N VAL A 101 7.68 -7.97 11.20
CA VAL A 101 8.65 -7.81 10.12
C VAL A 101 9.31 -9.15 9.90
N ASN A 102 9.48 -9.55 8.64
CA ASN A 102 10.27 -10.72 8.29
C ASN A 102 11.67 -10.59 8.94
N ASP A 103 12.13 -11.65 9.62
CA ASP A 103 13.40 -11.66 10.35
C ASP A 103 14.59 -11.24 9.48
N ALA A 104 14.57 -11.59 8.18
CA ALA A 104 15.60 -11.18 7.24
C ALA A 104 15.63 -9.65 7.05
N ILE A 105 14.47 -9.00 6.95
CA ILE A 105 14.39 -7.53 6.86
C ILE A 105 14.77 -6.90 8.20
N ALA A 106 14.29 -7.45 9.31
CA ALA A 106 14.60 -6.94 10.65
C ALA A 106 16.12 -7.01 10.99
N ALA A 107 16.85 -7.94 10.37
CA ALA A 107 18.29 -8.07 10.53
C ALA A 107 19.09 -7.01 9.76
N LEU A 108 18.53 -6.39 8.72
CA LEU A 108 19.20 -5.42 7.87
C LEU A 108 19.69 -4.18 8.65
N PRO A 109 20.93 -3.71 8.41
CA PRO A 109 21.41 -2.46 9.00
C PRO A 109 20.48 -1.28 8.71
N THR A 110 20.01 -1.16 7.46
CA THR A 110 19.11 -0.11 6.99
C THR A 110 17.76 -0.10 7.73
N TYR A 111 17.19 -1.29 8.01
CA TYR A 111 15.98 -1.39 8.82
C TYR A 111 16.22 -0.94 10.27
N LYS A 112 17.31 -1.37 10.89
CA LYS A 112 17.65 -1.01 12.28
C LYS A 112 17.87 0.48 12.43
N SER A 113 18.61 1.08 11.50
CA SER A 113 18.87 2.52 11.47
C SER A 113 17.57 3.32 11.34
N LEU A 114 16.73 3.02 10.35
CA LEU A 114 15.45 3.71 10.14
C LEU A 114 14.47 3.49 11.29
N SER A 115 14.34 2.27 11.79
CA SER A 115 13.50 1.98 12.96
C SER A 115 13.90 2.76 14.20
N SER A 116 15.21 2.99 14.38
CA SER A 116 15.72 3.83 15.47
C SER A 116 15.43 5.31 15.23
N PHE A 117 15.64 5.77 13.99
CA PHE A 117 15.43 7.16 13.59
C PHE A 117 13.96 7.60 13.72
N VAL A 118 13.02 6.77 13.30
CA VAL A 118 11.57 7.10 13.28
C VAL A 118 10.89 6.92 14.64
N LYS A 119 11.54 6.33 15.64
CA LYS A 119 10.99 6.14 17.01
C LYS A 119 10.79 7.42 17.81
N THR A 120 11.22 8.55 17.33
CA THR A 120 10.99 9.85 17.94
C THR A 120 9.51 10.26 17.81
N ASP A 121 9.13 11.35 18.42
CA ASP A 121 7.76 11.87 18.55
C ASP A 121 7.08 12.34 17.25
N GLY A 122 7.59 11.94 16.08
CA GLY A 122 7.10 12.38 14.77
C GLY A 122 7.72 13.68 14.29
N THR A 123 8.64 14.26 15.07
CA THR A 123 9.43 15.43 14.65
C THR A 123 10.74 15.00 14.02
N THR A 124 11.18 15.72 12.99
CA THR A 124 12.46 15.44 12.33
C THR A 124 13.61 16.12 13.08
N ASP A 125 14.42 15.32 13.78
CA ASP A 125 15.71 15.78 14.29
C ASP A 125 16.71 15.95 13.14
N LYS A 126 17.11 17.17 12.83
CA LYS A 126 18.00 17.48 11.71
C LYS A 126 19.35 16.77 11.79
N LYS A 127 19.93 16.63 12.98
CA LYS A 127 21.22 15.97 13.16
C LYS A 127 21.09 14.46 12.97
N ALA A 128 20.05 13.86 13.53
CA ALA A 128 19.76 12.45 13.31
C ALA A 128 19.45 12.16 11.86
N LEU A 129 18.71 13.05 11.16
CA LEU A 129 18.44 12.96 9.74
C LEU A 129 19.75 12.90 8.91
N GLU A 130 20.65 13.89 9.07
CA GLU A 130 21.90 13.91 8.31
C GLU A 130 22.79 12.70 8.62
N ASN A 131 22.88 12.28 9.89
CA ASN A 131 23.63 11.08 10.26
C ASN A 131 23.07 9.82 9.58
N THR A 132 21.74 9.67 9.53
CA THR A 132 21.09 8.53 8.87
C THR A 132 21.30 8.57 7.36
N VAL A 133 21.21 9.74 6.74
CA VAL A 133 21.50 9.93 5.31
C VAL A 133 22.94 9.56 4.98
N ASP A 134 23.91 10.02 5.77
CA ASP A 134 25.34 9.69 5.56
C ASP A 134 25.59 8.19 5.73
N GLU A 135 24.98 7.54 6.73
CA GLU A 135 25.04 6.08 6.89
C GLU A 135 24.56 5.34 5.63
N PHE A 136 23.43 5.77 5.04
CA PHE A 136 22.89 5.14 3.83
C PHE A 136 23.79 5.35 2.60
N LYS A 137 24.44 6.53 2.48
CA LYS A 137 25.44 6.78 1.45
C LYS A 137 26.65 5.83 1.59
N ASP A 138 27.13 5.66 2.82
CA ASP A 138 28.26 4.78 3.12
C ASP A 138 27.91 3.31 2.86
N LEU A 139 26.71 2.87 3.24
CA LEU A 139 26.23 1.52 2.98
C LEU A 139 26.11 1.25 1.47
N ALA A 140 25.55 2.20 0.71
CA ALA A 140 25.46 2.09 -0.76
C ALA A 140 26.86 2.02 -1.40
N LYS A 141 27.81 2.84 -0.94
CA LYS A 141 29.19 2.82 -1.41
C LYS A 141 29.87 1.47 -1.15
N LYS A 142 29.70 0.91 0.05
CA LYS A 142 30.23 -0.41 0.41
C LYS A 142 29.62 -1.55 -0.39
N SER A 143 28.39 -1.36 -0.87
CA SER A 143 27.60 -2.34 -1.63
C SER A 143 27.70 -2.13 -3.15
N GLU A 144 28.61 -1.33 -3.66
CA GLU A 144 28.72 -0.95 -5.07
C GLU A 144 28.66 -2.16 -6.03
N SER A 145 29.38 -3.26 -5.71
CA SER A 145 29.39 -4.47 -6.52
C SER A 145 28.09 -5.28 -6.49
N GLN A 146 27.19 -5.01 -5.54
CA GLN A 146 25.91 -5.68 -5.34
C GLN A 146 24.78 -4.65 -5.14
N ILE A 147 24.90 -3.51 -5.83
CA ILE A 147 24.02 -2.35 -5.58
C ILE A 147 22.56 -2.67 -5.84
N GLU A 148 22.21 -3.51 -6.79
CA GLU A 148 20.82 -3.90 -7.07
C GLU A 148 20.19 -4.64 -5.88
N ASP A 149 20.88 -5.64 -5.34
CA ASP A 149 20.42 -6.40 -4.17
C ASP A 149 20.32 -5.50 -2.93
N PHE A 150 21.32 -4.65 -2.73
CA PHE A 150 21.33 -3.69 -1.63
C PHE A 150 20.15 -2.71 -1.70
N LEU A 151 19.87 -2.14 -2.87
CA LEU A 151 18.73 -1.23 -3.04
C LEU A 151 17.40 -1.94 -2.83
N TRP A 152 17.24 -3.16 -3.36
CA TRP A 152 16.05 -3.97 -3.16
C TRP A 152 15.77 -4.21 -1.67
N ASP A 153 16.78 -4.67 -0.93
CA ASP A 153 16.68 -4.93 0.51
C ASP A 153 16.41 -3.64 1.30
N THR A 154 17.10 -2.55 0.93
CA THR A 154 16.91 -1.24 1.56
C THR A 154 15.50 -0.70 1.38
N TYR A 155 14.92 -0.79 0.17
CA TYR A 155 13.56 -0.33 -0.06
C TYR A 155 12.53 -1.21 0.65
N ASN A 156 12.73 -2.51 0.72
CA ASN A 156 11.91 -3.38 1.57
C ASN A 156 11.98 -2.97 3.05
N ALA A 157 13.16 -2.59 3.54
CA ALA A 157 13.31 -2.08 4.91
C ALA A 157 12.56 -0.75 5.12
N ILE A 158 12.65 0.20 4.17
CA ILE A 158 11.92 1.47 4.22
C ILE A 158 10.41 1.24 4.29
N PHE A 159 9.86 0.42 3.40
CA PHE A 159 8.44 0.11 3.40
C PHE A 159 8.01 -0.70 4.64
N ALA A 160 8.87 -1.56 5.18
CA ALA A 160 8.58 -2.26 6.43
C ALA A 160 8.47 -1.28 7.62
N VAL A 161 9.35 -0.28 7.70
CA VAL A 161 9.25 0.79 8.70
C VAL A 161 7.99 1.62 8.48
N ALA A 162 7.68 2.01 7.23
CA ALA A 162 6.46 2.75 6.90
C ALA A 162 5.19 2.00 7.33
N LYS A 163 5.10 0.69 7.06
CA LYS A 163 3.98 -0.16 7.46
C LYS A 163 3.74 -0.20 8.96
N GLN A 164 4.79 -0.04 9.77
CA GLN A 164 4.71 -0.06 11.23
C GLN A 164 4.57 1.31 11.87
N THR A 165 4.71 2.38 11.09
CA THR A 165 4.68 3.76 11.57
C THR A 165 3.31 4.37 11.30
N PRO A 166 2.57 4.81 12.35
CA PRO A 166 1.30 5.50 12.16
C PRO A 166 1.44 6.73 11.24
N PRO A 167 0.40 7.08 10.46
CA PRO A 167 0.45 8.15 9.47
C PRO A 167 1.01 9.48 10.00
N GLU A 168 0.60 9.89 11.19
CA GLU A 168 0.99 11.14 11.84
C GLU A 168 2.45 11.16 12.32
N LYS A 169 3.14 10.01 12.32
CA LYS A 169 4.55 9.86 12.72
C LYS A 169 5.49 9.58 11.55
N GLN A 170 5.01 9.59 10.31
CA GLN A 170 5.80 9.23 9.12
C GLN A 170 6.62 10.39 8.57
N THR A 171 6.38 11.63 8.98
CA THR A 171 7.11 12.81 8.49
C THR A 171 8.63 12.62 8.50
N PRO A 172 9.28 12.11 9.58
CA PRO A 172 10.73 11.88 9.57
C PRO A 172 11.19 10.93 8.45
N LEU A 173 10.43 9.87 8.16
CA LEU A 173 10.76 8.91 7.11
C LEU A 173 10.63 9.52 5.71
N VAL A 174 9.62 10.37 5.51
CA VAL A 174 9.40 11.10 4.26
C VAL A 174 10.51 12.15 4.05
N ASP A 175 10.86 12.89 5.11
CA ASP A 175 11.98 13.87 5.09
C ASP A 175 13.32 13.18 4.81
N PHE A 176 13.53 11.99 5.38
CA PHE A 176 14.71 11.18 5.12
C PHE A 176 14.83 10.83 3.64
N LEU A 177 13.77 10.30 3.02
CA LEU A 177 13.80 9.95 1.59
C LEU A 177 14.00 11.19 0.71
N GLN A 178 13.35 12.30 1.03
CA GLN A 178 13.54 13.55 0.30
C GLN A 178 14.99 14.02 0.39
N ARG A 179 15.55 14.02 1.59
CA ARG A 179 16.94 14.44 1.83
C ARG A 179 17.94 13.48 1.17
N LEU A 180 17.67 12.17 1.21
CA LEU A 180 18.49 11.14 0.57
C LEU A 180 18.56 11.36 -0.97
N ARG A 181 17.44 11.73 -1.61
CA ARG A 181 17.39 12.05 -3.05
C ARG A 181 18.25 13.26 -3.45
N GLU A 182 18.55 14.15 -2.53
CA GLU A 182 19.43 15.30 -2.78
C GLU A 182 20.91 14.93 -2.73
N THR A 183 21.24 13.69 -2.38
CA THR A 183 22.63 13.23 -2.22
C THR A 183 23.13 12.46 -3.45
N THR A 184 24.45 12.36 -3.55
CA THR A 184 25.13 11.56 -4.57
C THR A 184 26.15 10.65 -3.90
N VAL A 185 26.18 9.39 -4.33
CA VAL A 185 27.25 8.43 -3.98
C VAL A 185 28.21 8.35 -5.16
N THR A 186 29.50 8.53 -4.90
CA THR A 186 30.52 8.42 -5.92
C THR A 186 31.02 6.97 -6.00
N ALA A 187 30.94 6.37 -7.18
CA ALA A 187 31.44 5.04 -7.47
C ALA A 187 32.97 4.99 -7.48
N SER A 188 33.54 3.79 -7.54
CA SER A 188 35.01 3.58 -7.54
C SER A 188 35.71 4.19 -8.75
N ASP A 189 34.99 4.41 -9.86
CA ASP A 189 35.49 5.09 -11.07
C ASP A 189 35.41 6.62 -10.98
N GLY A 190 34.98 7.18 -9.86
CA GLY A 190 34.82 8.63 -9.66
C GLY A 190 33.54 9.24 -10.21
N GLN A 191 32.66 8.44 -10.85
CA GLN A 191 31.38 8.90 -11.37
C GLN A 191 30.25 8.70 -10.34
N PRO A 192 29.09 9.35 -10.51
CA PRO A 192 27.92 9.02 -9.72
C PRO A 192 27.55 7.54 -9.83
N LEU A 193 27.36 6.86 -8.67
CA LEU A 193 26.93 5.47 -8.64
C LEU A 193 25.56 5.31 -9.28
N LYS A 194 25.40 4.37 -10.21
CA LYS A 194 24.19 4.14 -10.99
C LYS A 194 23.79 2.68 -11.02
N LEU A 195 22.46 2.46 -11.12
CA LEU A 195 21.86 1.20 -11.51
C LEU A 195 20.97 1.44 -12.73
N ASN A 196 21.20 0.71 -13.84
CA ASN A 196 20.40 0.82 -15.07
C ASN A 196 20.28 2.28 -15.60
N ASN A 197 21.38 3.04 -15.60
CA ASN A 197 21.48 4.46 -15.95
C ASN A 197 20.77 5.45 -14.99
N GLN A 198 20.14 4.99 -13.94
CA GLN A 198 19.53 5.80 -12.89
C GLN A 198 20.54 6.04 -11.77
N VAL A 199 20.65 7.28 -11.28
CA VAL A 199 21.55 7.66 -10.20
C VAL A 199 20.99 7.16 -8.87
N VAL A 200 21.80 6.38 -8.15
CA VAL A 200 21.45 5.88 -6.81
C VAL A 200 21.12 7.05 -5.89
N TRP A 201 20.04 6.92 -5.17
CA TRP A 201 19.35 7.87 -4.30
C TRP A 201 18.59 8.97 -5.05
N LYS A 202 19.16 9.66 -6.03
CA LYS A 202 18.46 10.71 -6.76
C LYS A 202 17.20 10.18 -7.48
N ASP A 203 17.39 9.10 -8.24
CA ASP A 203 16.33 8.53 -9.09
C ASP A 203 15.64 7.33 -8.41
N LEU A 204 16.11 6.88 -7.25
CA LEU A 204 15.62 5.72 -6.50
C LEU A 204 15.33 4.50 -7.40
N PRO A 205 16.34 3.99 -8.15
CA PRO A 205 16.12 2.88 -9.07
C PRO A 205 15.49 1.69 -8.35
N THR A 206 14.47 1.07 -8.95
CA THR A 206 13.68 -0.05 -8.42
C THR A 206 12.71 0.26 -7.28
N PHE A 207 12.70 1.46 -6.69
CA PHE A 207 11.81 1.82 -5.58
C PHE A 207 10.32 1.58 -5.89
N GLY A 208 9.86 2.05 -7.06
CA GLY A 208 8.49 1.83 -7.50
C GLY A 208 8.14 0.35 -7.73
N TRP A 209 9.12 -0.51 -8.04
CA TRP A 209 8.89 -1.95 -8.19
C TRP A 209 8.69 -2.63 -6.84
N VAL A 210 9.51 -2.28 -5.85
CA VAL A 210 9.32 -2.77 -4.48
C VAL A 210 7.97 -2.31 -3.93
N ALA A 211 7.59 -1.04 -4.15
CA ALA A 211 6.27 -0.55 -3.78
C ALA A 211 5.16 -1.38 -4.42
N ARG A 212 5.26 -1.67 -5.71
CA ARG A 212 4.28 -2.49 -6.45
C ARG A 212 4.17 -3.90 -5.88
N ASP A 213 5.29 -4.56 -5.59
CA ASP A 213 5.29 -5.92 -5.06
C ASP A 213 4.66 -5.98 -3.66
N LEU A 214 4.71 -4.88 -2.91
CA LEU A 214 4.10 -4.75 -1.60
C LEU A 214 2.63 -4.30 -1.64
N TRP A 215 2.14 -3.83 -2.80
CA TRP A 215 0.77 -3.33 -2.98
C TRP A 215 -0.19 -4.47 -3.34
N ASN A 216 -0.29 -5.48 -2.47
CA ASN A 216 -1.07 -6.71 -2.70
C ASN A 216 -2.25 -6.85 -1.73
N PHE A 217 -2.76 -5.76 -1.20
CA PHE A 217 -3.86 -5.81 -0.26
C PHE A 217 -5.19 -6.04 -0.98
N ASP A 218 -6.00 -6.90 -0.42
CA ASP A 218 -7.36 -7.13 -0.88
C ASP A 218 -8.36 -6.51 0.09
N THR A 219 -8.91 -5.33 -0.26
CA THR A 219 -9.92 -4.65 0.54
C THR A 219 -11.19 -5.48 0.73
N THR A 220 -11.38 -6.55 -0.06
CA THR A 220 -12.51 -7.48 0.06
C THR A 220 -12.23 -8.65 1.01
N ASP A 221 -11.00 -8.80 1.49
CA ASP A 221 -10.64 -9.83 2.46
C ASP A 221 -11.11 -9.43 3.86
N THR A 222 -12.28 -9.94 4.25
CA THR A 222 -12.84 -9.72 5.59
C THR A 222 -12.09 -10.47 6.69
N SER A 223 -11.24 -11.44 6.33
CA SER A 223 -10.40 -12.20 7.28
C SER A 223 -9.11 -11.49 7.66
N ALA A 224 -8.75 -10.40 6.97
CA ALA A 224 -7.55 -9.63 7.28
C ALA A 224 -7.58 -9.12 8.73
N SER A 225 -6.48 -9.31 9.44
CA SER A 225 -6.35 -8.88 10.84
C SER A 225 -6.38 -7.35 10.99
N ALA A 226 -6.61 -6.87 12.19
CA ALA A 226 -6.57 -5.42 12.48
C ALA A 226 -5.18 -4.83 12.21
N GLU A 227 -4.12 -5.61 12.45
CA GLU A 227 -2.74 -5.24 12.18
C GLU A 227 -2.46 -5.11 10.69
N GLU A 228 -2.98 -6.03 9.88
CA GLU A 228 -2.86 -5.96 8.43
C GLU A 228 -3.58 -4.72 7.89
N LYS A 229 -4.82 -4.45 8.34
CA LYS A 229 -5.59 -3.25 7.98
C LYS A 229 -4.88 -1.95 8.39
N ALA A 230 -4.26 -1.92 9.58
CA ALA A 230 -3.45 -0.80 10.04
C ALA A 230 -2.18 -0.62 9.19
N SER A 231 -1.47 -1.70 8.89
CA SER A 231 -0.29 -1.71 8.02
C SER A 231 -0.60 -1.15 6.63
N TRP A 232 -1.77 -1.46 6.08
CA TRP A 232 -2.26 -0.91 4.81
C TRP A 232 -2.54 0.57 4.88
N THR A 233 -3.21 1.01 5.94
CA THR A 233 -3.47 2.43 6.19
C THR A 233 -2.15 3.20 6.27
N ASN A 234 -1.18 2.67 7.01
CA ASN A 234 0.14 3.27 7.15
C ASN A 234 0.88 3.34 5.79
N LEU A 235 0.84 2.26 5.00
CA LEU A 235 1.47 2.24 3.68
C LEU A 235 0.81 3.23 2.71
N SER A 236 -0.52 3.32 2.70
CA SER A 236 -1.26 4.27 1.87
C SER A 236 -0.96 5.72 2.25
N ALA A 237 -0.90 6.03 3.55
CA ALA A 237 -0.52 7.35 4.04
C ALA A 237 0.91 7.72 3.64
N PHE A 238 1.85 6.78 3.76
CA PHE A 238 3.24 7.01 3.34
C PHE A 238 3.35 7.32 1.85
N ALA A 239 2.69 6.52 0.99
CA ALA A 239 2.67 6.78 -0.44
C ALA A 239 1.99 8.11 -0.79
N ALA A 240 0.91 8.48 -0.08
CA ALA A 240 0.25 9.77 -0.24
C ALA A 240 1.17 10.94 0.14
N GLN A 241 1.88 10.85 1.28
CA GLN A 241 2.83 11.87 1.73
C GLN A 241 4.01 12.03 0.76
N LEU A 242 4.50 10.93 0.15
CA LEU A 242 5.50 10.98 -0.92
C LEU A 242 4.94 11.67 -2.17
N THR A 243 3.72 11.31 -2.59
CA THR A 243 3.07 11.90 -3.76
C THR A 243 2.83 13.41 -3.60
N ALA A 244 2.53 13.85 -2.39
CA ALA A 244 2.43 15.28 -2.08
C ALA A 244 3.74 16.06 -2.27
N ARG A 245 4.88 15.38 -2.33
CA ARG A 245 6.22 15.94 -2.55
C ARG A 245 6.81 15.62 -3.92
N ALA A 246 6.07 14.89 -4.75
CA ALA A 246 6.51 14.51 -6.08
C ALA A 246 6.51 15.72 -7.05
N ASP A 247 7.45 15.70 -7.97
CA ASP A 247 7.35 16.54 -9.18
C ASP A 247 6.38 15.87 -10.17
N LEU A 248 5.11 16.22 -10.06
CA LEU A 248 4.04 15.65 -10.89
C LEU A 248 4.08 16.15 -12.37
N THR A 249 5.03 17.01 -12.73
CA THR A 249 5.32 17.35 -14.13
C THR A 249 6.26 16.33 -14.78
N ASN A 250 7.01 15.60 -13.95
CA ASN A 250 7.88 14.49 -14.35
C ASN A 250 7.17 13.16 -14.11
N SER A 251 6.70 12.51 -15.16
CA SER A 251 6.01 11.21 -15.08
C SER A 251 6.90 10.05 -14.57
N GLN A 252 8.18 10.28 -14.38
CA GLN A 252 9.16 9.32 -13.86
C GLN A 252 9.63 9.67 -12.43
N ASP A 253 9.01 10.66 -11.77
CA ASP A 253 9.38 10.97 -10.39
C ASP A 253 9.11 9.75 -9.51
N PRO A 254 10.12 9.24 -8.75
CA PRO A 254 9.96 8.03 -7.94
C PRO A 254 8.99 8.19 -6.77
N PHE A 255 8.53 9.42 -6.48
CA PHE A 255 7.51 9.70 -5.48
C PHE A 255 6.09 9.78 -6.08
N ASP A 256 5.93 9.66 -7.41
CA ASP A 256 4.60 9.66 -8.05
C ASP A 256 3.89 8.31 -7.87
N PHE A 257 3.11 8.21 -6.80
CA PHE A 257 2.21 7.08 -6.54
C PHE A 257 0.74 7.39 -6.89
N SER A 258 0.49 8.38 -7.75
CA SER A 258 -0.86 8.85 -8.09
C SER A 258 -1.76 7.76 -8.69
N LEU A 259 -1.20 6.72 -9.33
CA LEU A 259 -1.98 5.56 -9.78
C LEU A 259 -2.60 4.79 -8.61
N TYR A 260 -1.89 4.66 -7.50
CA TYR A 260 -2.43 4.00 -6.29
C TYR A 260 -3.51 4.86 -5.61
N ALA A 261 -3.37 6.19 -5.67
CA ALA A 261 -4.42 7.12 -5.27
C ALA A 261 -5.69 6.89 -6.09
N LEU A 262 -5.56 6.81 -7.43
CA LEU A 262 -6.68 6.54 -8.32
C LEU A 262 -7.39 5.24 -7.97
N TRP A 263 -6.64 4.17 -7.70
CA TRP A 263 -7.23 2.88 -7.33
C TRP A 263 -7.97 2.94 -5.99
N ALA A 264 -7.38 3.56 -4.97
CA ALA A 264 -8.03 3.72 -3.68
C ALA A 264 -9.33 4.53 -3.77
N LEU A 265 -9.31 5.65 -4.51
CA LEU A 265 -10.50 6.49 -4.73
C LEU A 265 -11.58 5.77 -5.55
N ARG A 266 -11.18 5.00 -6.58
CA ARG A 266 -12.08 4.17 -7.38
C ARG A 266 -12.75 3.10 -6.53
N ASP A 267 -11.99 2.36 -5.74
CA ASP A 267 -12.50 1.26 -4.93
C ASP A 267 -13.44 1.77 -3.82
N ALA A 268 -13.21 2.98 -3.31
CA ALA A 268 -14.07 3.60 -2.31
C ALA A 268 -15.37 4.20 -2.88
N PHE A 269 -15.30 4.87 -4.03
CA PHE A 269 -16.38 5.76 -4.47
C PHE A 269 -17.03 5.36 -5.81
N GLU A 270 -16.42 4.44 -6.55
CA GLU A 270 -16.89 4.08 -7.89
C GLU A 270 -17.37 2.63 -8.00
N VAL A 271 -17.41 1.88 -6.91
CA VAL A 271 -17.95 0.52 -6.86
C VAL A 271 -19.38 0.57 -6.29
N ASP A 272 -20.28 -0.23 -6.86
CA ASP A 272 -21.64 -0.34 -6.33
C ASP A 272 -21.62 -0.89 -4.90
N SER A 273 -22.16 -0.12 -3.96
CA SER A 273 -22.25 -0.49 -2.54
C SER A 273 -23.10 -1.75 -2.29
N ALA A 274 -23.99 -2.10 -3.23
CA ALA A 274 -24.77 -3.34 -3.15
C ALA A 274 -23.92 -4.60 -3.36
N ALA A 275 -22.72 -4.46 -3.98
CA ALA A 275 -21.79 -5.56 -4.23
C ALA A 275 -20.72 -5.72 -3.16
N ALA A 276 -20.57 -4.74 -2.27
CA ALA A 276 -19.56 -4.73 -1.21
C ALA A 276 -20.19 -4.89 0.16
N SER A 277 -19.56 -5.66 1.06
CA SER A 277 -19.96 -5.66 2.47
C SER A 277 -19.69 -4.27 3.10
N ALA A 278 -20.41 -3.94 4.18
CA ALA A 278 -20.17 -2.69 4.91
C ALA A 278 -18.70 -2.57 5.39
N GLU A 279 -18.08 -3.69 5.78
CA GLU A 279 -16.70 -3.74 6.22
C GLU A 279 -15.72 -3.46 5.06
N THR A 280 -15.95 -4.05 3.89
CA THR A 280 -15.14 -3.81 2.67
C THR A 280 -15.19 -2.32 2.28
N HIS A 281 -16.38 -1.73 2.34
CA HIS A 281 -16.57 -0.32 2.05
C HIS A 281 -15.85 0.58 3.07
N ASP A 282 -15.86 0.23 4.35
CA ASP A 282 -15.16 0.96 5.41
C ASP A 282 -13.64 0.96 5.16
N ILE A 283 -13.04 -0.19 4.84
CA ILE A 283 -11.61 -0.29 4.54
C ILE A 283 -11.25 0.56 3.31
N ALA A 284 -11.98 0.41 2.21
CA ALA A 284 -11.73 1.16 0.99
C ALA A 284 -11.82 2.67 1.22
N THR A 285 -12.83 3.12 1.97
CA THR A 285 -13.02 4.53 2.32
C THR A 285 -11.88 5.06 3.19
N ARG A 286 -11.39 4.29 4.15
CA ARG A 286 -10.25 4.69 4.98
C ARG A 286 -8.97 4.88 4.16
N LEU A 287 -8.71 3.99 3.20
CA LEU A 287 -7.54 4.12 2.31
C LEU A 287 -7.67 5.37 1.42
N ALA A 288 -8.83 5.57 0.78
CA ALA A 288 -9.10 6.77 -0.02
C ALA A 288 -8.96 8.06 0.80
N TYR A 289 -9.38 8.01 2.05
CA TYR A 289 -9.26 9.12 2.99
C TYR A 289 -7.80 9.52 3.24
N GLN A 290 -6.86 8.58 3.41
CA GLN A 290 -5.44 8.92 3.57
C GLN A 290 -4.92 9.73 2.37
N TRP A 291 -5.30 9.34 1.16
CA TRP A 291 -4.93 10.07 -0.05
C TRP A 291 -5.50 11.49 -0.10
N LEU A 292 -6.77 11.66 0.24
CA LEU A 292 -7.43 12.97 0.26
C LEU A 292 -6.96 13.86 1.41
N LYS A 293 -6.46 13.28 2.50
CA LYS A 293 -5.87 14.00 3.64
C LYS A 293 -4.43 14.44 3.34
N ASP A 294 -3.60 13.52 2.85
CA ASP A 294 -2.15 13.71 2.79
C ASP A 294 -1.66 14.25 1.43
N ALA A 295 -2.43 14.05 0.34
CA ALA A 295 -2.11 14.54 -1.00
C ALA A 295 -3.26 15.25 -1.72
N PRO A 296 -4.08 16.09 -1.06
CA PRO A 296 -5.29 16.68 -1.68
C PRO A 296 -4.95 17.57 -2.88
N VAL A 297 -3.91 18.39 -2.78
CA VAL A 297 -3.46 19.29 -3.86
C VAL A 297 -2.96 18.48 -5.05
N ALA A 298 -2.15 17.45 -4.82
CA ALA A 298 -1.65 16.59 -5.89
C ALA A 298 -2.79 15.92 -6.67
N ILE A 299 -3.78 15.37 -5.97
CA ILE A 299 -4.95 14.71 -6.60
C ILE A 299 -5.79 15.73 -7.38
N HIS A 300 -6.02 16.92 -6.81
CA HIS A 300 -6.74 17.99 -7.50
C HIS A 300 -6.03 18.41 -8.79
N ASP A 301 -4.73 18.75 -8.71
CA ASP A 301 -3.97 19.23 -9.84
C ASP A 301 -3.85 18.20 -10.97
N LEU A 302 -3.67 16.92 -10.62
CA LEU A 302 -3.69 15.83 -11.59
C LEU A 302 -5.06 15.68 -12.25
N SER A 303 -6.14 15.91 -11.50
CA SER A 303 -7.50 15.86 -12.05
C SER A 303 -7.79 17.04 -13.00
N VAL A 304 -7.36 18.25 -12.65
CA VAL A 304 -7.48 19.44 -13.52
C VAL A 304 -6.65 19.28 -14.79
N LYS A 305 -5.43 18.69 -14.68
CA LYS A 305 -4.56 18.43 -15.84
C LYS A 305 -5.03 17.26 -16.70
N GLY A 306 -5.99 16.47 -16.25
CA GLY A 306 -6.47 15.29 -16.97
C GLY A 306 -5.41 14.17 -17.06
N ARG A 307 -4.82 13.76 -15.91
CA ARG A 307 -3.77 12.75 -15.88
C ARG A 307 -4.29 11.38 -16.31
N ASP A 308 -3.88 10.91 -17.48
CA ASP A 308 -4.21 9.59 -17.99
C ASP A 308 -3.28 8.50 -17.43
N PHE A 309 -3.80 7.26 -17.35
CA PHE A 309 -3.04 6.07 -17.05
C PHE A 309 -3.33 4.98 -18.08
N ASP A 310 -2.30 4.25 -18.48
CA ASP A 310 -2.37 3.28 -19.55
C ASP A 310 -3.33 2.11 -19.28
N GLY A 311 -3.96 1.64 -20.33
CA GLY A 311 -4.73 0.41 -20.38
C GLY A 311 -5.92 0.38 -19.42
N LYS A 312 -6.05 -0.71 -18.67
CA LYS A 312 -7.15 -0.93 -17.72
C LYS A 312 -6.98 -0.16 -16.40
N SER A 313 -5.78 0.34 -16.13
CA SER A 313 -5.43 0.96 -14.84
C SER A 313 -6.23 2.22 -14.56
N GLY A 314 -6.46 3.04 -15.59
CA GLY A 314 -7.20 4.30 -15.50
C GLY A 314 -8.71 4.19 -15.63
N LYS A 315 -9.26 2.99 -15.92
CA LYS A 315 -10.71 2.80 -16.13
C LYS A 315 -11.53 3.13 -14.88
N PRO A 316 -12.78 3.57 -15.06
CA PRO A 316 -13.72 3.78 -13.94
C PRO A 316 -14.08 2.48 -13.25
N GLY A 317 -14.61 2.57 -12.03
CA GLY A 317 -15.26 1.48 -11.32
C GLY A 317 -16.62 1.12 -11.90
N SER A 318 -17.26 0.05 -11.37
CA SER A 318 -18.50 -0.55 -11.91
C SER A 318 -19.66 0.44 -11.97
N LYS A 319 -19.79 1.35 -11.01
CA LYS A 319 -20.83 2.39 -10.94
C LYS A 319 -20.80 3.38 -12.12
N PHE A 320 -19.64 3.53 -12.76
CA PHE A 320 -19.39 4.47 -13.86
C PHE A 320 -18.81 3.76 -15.08
N ALA A 321 -19.12 2.48 -15.27
CA ALA A 321 -18.59 1.64 -16.35
C ALA A 321 -18.92 2.16 -17.77
N ASP A 322 -19.97 3.01 -17.88
CA ASP A 322 -20.38 3.71 -19.11
C ASP A 322 -19.52 4.94 -19.45
N ARG A 323 -18.68 5.41 -18.52
CA ARG A 323 -17.80 6.56 -18.73
C ARG A 323 -16.51 6.14 -19.43
N ASP A 324 -15.99 6.99 -20.28
CA ASP A 324 -14.74 6.79 -21.03
C ASP A 324 -13.48 7.27 -20.27
N TRP A 325 -13.56 7.38 -18.97
CA TRP A 325 -12.44 7.83 -18.13
C TRP A 325 -11.22 6.90 -18.24
N ARG A 326 -10.05 7.52 -18.38
CA ARG A 326 -8.77 6.82 -18.50
C ARG A 326 -7.77 7.17 -17.41
N GLY A 327 -8.19 7.99 -16.43
CA GLY A 327 -7.33 8.48 -15.37
C GLY A 327 -8.05 9.43 -14.46
N MET A 328 -7.32 10.40 -13.91
CA MET A 328 -7.87 11.49 -13.12
C MET A 328 -8.34 12.61 -14.03
N ASN A 329 -9.55 13.11 -13.81
CA ASN A 329 -10.11 14.26 -14.52
C ASN A 329 -11.09 15.01 -13.61
N GLU A 330 -11.49 16.23 -13.99
CA GLU A 330 -12.35 17.09 -13.18
C GLU A 330 -13.72 16.45 -12.89
N ALA A 331 -14.33 15.78 -13.87
CA ALA A 331 -15.63 15.13 -13.69
C ALA A 331 -15.53 13.99 -12.65
N ARG A 332 -14.45 13.21 -12.71
CA ARG A 332 -14.18 12.12 -11.77
C ARG A 332 -13.88 12.66 -10.38
N TYR A 333 -13.10 13.73 -10.27
CA TYR A 333 -12.83 14.43 -9.02
C TYR A 333 -14.12 14.95 -8.37
N GLY A 334 -15.05 15.50 -9.17
CA GLY A 334 -16.38 15.91 -8.70
C GLY A 334 -17.14 14.78 -8.06
N VAL A 335 -17.15 13.58 -8.68
CA VAL A 335 -17.79 12.39 -8.10
C VAL A 335 -17.19 12.01 -6.75
N TRP A 336 -15.86 12.07 -6.60
CA TRP A 336 -15.21 11.78 -5.32
C TRP A 336 -15.55 12.84 -4.27
N ALA A 337 -15.58 14.12 -4.65
CA ALA A 337 -15.94 15.21 -3.74
C ALA A 337 -17.40 15.11 -3.26
N ASP A 338 -18.33 14.79 -4.15
CA ASP A 338 -19.74 14.57 -3.80
C ASP A 338 -19.90 13.36 -2.89
N SER A 339 -19.20 12.26 -3.19
CA SER A 339 -19.25 11.04 -2.39
C SER A 339 -18.76 11.25 -0.97
N ILE A 340 -17.57 11.90 -0.80
CA ILE A 340 -17.02 12.16 0.52
C ILE A 340 -17.87 13.17 1.31
N THR A 341 -18.48 14.15 0.64
CA THR A 341 -19.41 15.10 1.26
C THR A 341 -20.64 14.37 1.77
N SER A 342 -21.24 13.50 0.95
CA SER A 342 -22.40 12.68 1.36
C SER A 342 -22.07 11.79 2.57
N ILE A 343 -20.91 11.10 2.57
CA ILE A 343 -20.46 10.28 3.71
C ILE A 343 -20.29 11.14 4.97
N SER A 344 -19.77 12.35 4.84
CA SER A 344 -19.59 13.29 5.95
C SER A 344 -20.89 13.73 6.63
N GLU A 345 -21.99 13.61 5.92
CA GLU A 345 -23.33 14.01 6.38
C GLU A 345 -24.18 12.81 6.84
N THR A 346 -24.05 11.67 6.15
CA THR A 346 -24.99 10.56 6.27
C THR A 346 -24.43 9.31 6.95
N ALA A 347 -23.11 9.19 7.10
CA ALA A 347 -22.51 8.01 7.72
C ALA A 347 -23.02 7.81 9.14
N SER A 348 -23.50 6.60 9.45
CA SER A 348 -23.96 6.21 10.79
C SER A 348 -22.79 6.06 11.78
N ASP A 349 -21.63 5.60 11.30
CA ASP A 349 -20.40 5.53 12.10
C ASP A 349 -19.81 6.93 12.28
N GLU A 350 -19.66 7.35 13.54
CA GLU A 350 -19.19 8.70 13.87
C GLU A 350 -17.71 8.91 13.49
N LYS A 351 -16.88 7.88 13.56
CA LYS A 351 -15.47 7.94 13.14
C LYS A 351 -15.38 8.14 11.63
N GLN A 352 -16.10 7.32 10.86
CA GLN A 352 -16.15 7.46 9.41
C GLN A 352 -16.65 8.85 9.01
N ARG A 353 -17.68 9.36 9.67
CA ARG A 353 -18.21 10.70 9.42
C ARG A 353 -17.18 11.81 9.73
N ALA A 354 -16.44 11.71 10.85
CA ALA A 354 -15.40 12.68 11.21
C ALA A 354 -14.27 12.69 10.18
N LEU A 355 -13.80 11.51 9.78
CA LEU A 355 -12.77 11.35 8.77
C LEU A 355 -13.22 11.93 7.41
N ALA A 356 -14.45 11.67 7.00
CA ALA A 356 -15.00 12.22 5.77
C ALA A 356 -15.11 13.75 5.80
N LYS A 357 -15.48 14.35 6.95
CA LYS A 357 -15.51 15.81 7.14
C LYS A 357 -14.12 16.44 6.95
N GLU A 358 -13.08 15.83 7.51
CA GLU A 358 -11.71 16.32 7.35
C GLU A 358 -11.25 16.23 5.90
N ALA A 359 -11.50 15.10 5.21
CA ALA A 359 -11.17 14.93 3.80
C ALA A 359 -11.90 15.94 2.91
N ALA A 360 -13.22 16.12 3.12
CA ALA A 360 -14.00 17.10 2.37
C ALA A 360 -13.50 18.54 2.59
N ALA A 361 -13.05 18.88 3.80
CA ALA A 361 -12.45 20.18 4.09
C ALA A 361 -11.13 20.37 3.34
N LYS A 362 -10.27 19.35 3.29
CA LYS A 362 -8.99 19.38 2.56
C LYS A 362 -9.19 19.51 1.04
N MET A 363 -10.20 18.85 0.47
CA MET A 363 -10.52 18.98 -0.96
C MET A 363 -11.01 20.38 -1.36
N LYS A 364 -11.55 21.16 -0.42
CA LYS A 364 -12.02 22.53 -0.65
C LYS A 364 -10.91 23.59 -0.52
N THR A 365 -9.80 23.26 0.10
CA THR A 365 -8.66 24.18 0.27
C THR A 365 -7.84 24.17 -1.03
N LYS A 366 -8.09 25.19 -1.88
CA LYS A 366 -7.34 25.46 -3.12
C LYS A 366 -6.06 26.21 -2.82
#